data_392bdbd9027b35c0d34dc73f3e77c4fa
#
_entry.id   392bdbd9027b35c0d34dc73f3e77c4fa
#
_cell.length_a   1.000
_cell.length_b   1.000
_cell.length_c   1.000
_cell.angle_alpha   90.00
_cell.angle_beta   90.00
_cell.angle_gamma   90.00
#
_symmetry.space_group_name_H-M   'P 1'
#
loop_
_entity.id
_entity.type
_entity.pdbx_description
1 polymer ?
#
loop_
_entity_poly.entity_id
_entity_poly.type
_entity_poly.pdbx_seq_one_letter_code
_entity_poly.pdbx_strand_id
1 'polypeptide(L)'
;MERVVDQWRAEALEHAAESGEEARLLVVTKSLSTLSYPHSAKLGLRVVLLTPVLNPPPFDKHKSIIPAPLPGAVGSPMPLICAGDADPYYDDAKAHLLTDHVRTYAGADHSIEVPDDWQTSLDYLKQVTQAIVDYAG
;
A
#
# COMPACT_ATOMS: atom_id res chain seq x y z
N MET A 1 -0.53 -14.39 -1.86
CA MET A 1 -0.69 -13.02 -2.40
C MET A 1 0.02 -12.82 -3.74
N GLU A 2 1.28 -13.17 -3.87
CA GLU A 2 2.06 -12.95 -5.10
C GLU A 2 1.42 -13.62 -6.32
N ARG A 3 0.96 -14.87 -6.20
CA ARG A 3 0.25 -15.57 -7.28
C ARG A 3 -1.02 -14.87 -7.73
N VAL A 4 -1.76 -14.26 -6.78
CA VAL A 4 -2.98 -13.50 -7.09
C VAL A 4 -2.64 -12.24 -7.89
N VAL A 5 -1.58 -11.55 -7.51
CA VAL A 5 -1.09 -10.37 -8.24
C VAL A 5 -0.65 -10.76 -9.66
N ASP A 6 0.09 -11.85 -9.80
CA ASP A 6 0.53 -12.35 -11.11
C ASP A 6 -0.66 -12.72 -12.00
N GLN A 7 -1.67 -13.39 -11.45
CA GLN A 7 -2.88 -13.76 -12.17
C GLN A 7 -3.64 -12.52 -12.65
N TRP A 8 -3.92 -11.58 -11.76
CA TRP A 8 -4.65 -10.36 -12.12
C TRP A 8 -3.91 -9.51 -13.14
N ARG A 9 -2.58 -9.46 -13.03
CA ARG A 9 -1.75 -8.77 -14.01
C ARG A 9 -1.86 -9.43 -15.39
N ALA A 10 -1.79 -10.75 -15.47
CA ALA A 10 -1.94 -11.51 -16.70
C ALA A 10 -3.33 -11.29 -17.33
N GLU A 11 -4.38 -11.35 -16.53
CA GLU A 11 -5.77 -11.09 -16.98
C GLU A 11 -5.94 -9.66 -17.51
N ALA A 12 -5.36 -8.66 -16.81
CA ALA A 12 -5.41 -7.27 -17.26
C ALA A 12 -4.69 -7.06 -18.60
N LEU A 13 -3.52 -7.69 -18.79
CA LEU A 13 -2.77 -7.61 -20.04
C LEU A 13 -3.51 -8.31 -21.18
N GLU A 14 -4.12 -9.45 -20.93
CA GLU A 14 -4.93 -10.16 -21.92
C GLU A 14 -6.15 -9.34 -22.35
N HIS A 15 -6.87 -8.78 -21.38
CA HIS A 15 -8.02 -7.91 -21.67
C HIS A 15 -7.61 -6.67 -22.47
N ALA A 16 -6.49 -6.03 -22.13
CA ALA A 16 -5.97 -4.89 -22.86
C ALA A 16 -5.59 -5.24 -24.30
N ALA A 17 -5.00 -6.42 -24.53
CA ALA A 17 -4.66 -6.90 -25.86
C ALA A 17 -5.92 -7.14 -26.73
N GLU A 18 -7.00 -7.65 -26.14
CA GLU A 18 -8.27 -7.90 -26.80
C GLU A 18 -9.05 -6.61 -27.12
N SER A 19 -9.08 -5.65 -26.18
CA SER A 19 -9.85 -4.41 -26.30
C SER A 19 -9.10 -3.28 -26.99
N GLY A 20 -7.78 -3.36 -27.14
CA GLY A 20 -6.93 -2.29 -27.62
C GLY A 20 -6.70 -1.16 -26.60
N GLU A 21 -7.10 -1.37 -25.37
CA GLU A 21 -6.88 -0.44 -24.26
C GLU A 21 -5.56 -0.71 -23.56
N GLU A 22 -5.01 0.31 -22.90
CA GLU A 22 -3.82 0.15 -22.06
C GLU A 22 -4.18 -0.58 -20.75
N ALA A 23 -3.37 -1.59 -20.39
CA ALA A 23 -3.54 -2.29 -19.11
C ALA A 23 -3.22 -1.36 -17.94
N ARG A 24 -4.18 -1.17 -17.04
CA ARG A 24 -4.01 -0.38 -15.82
C ARG A 24 -4.39 -1.23 -14.62
N LEU A 25 -3.42 -1.47 -13.74
CA LEU A 25 -3.62 -2.26 -12.54
C LEU A 25 -3.16 -1.46 -11.32
N LEU A 26 -4.07 -1.29 -10.37
CA LEU A 26 -3.78 -0.76 -9.04
C LEU A 26 -3.93 -1.88 -8.03
N VAL A 27 -2.90 -2.12 -7.23
CA VAL A 27 -2.94 -3.11 -6.15
C VAL A 27 -3.15 -2.38 -4.82
N VAL A 28 -4.22 -2.72 -4.13
CA VAL A 28 -4.50 -2.21 -2.79
C VAL A 28 -4.30 -3.33 -1.79
N THR A 29 -3.38 -3.14 -0.85
CA THR A 29 -3.05 -4.11 0.18
C THR A 29 -3.26 -3.51 1.56
N LYS A 30 -3.56 -4.36 2.55
CA LYS A 30 -3.77 -3.92 3.93
C LYS A 30 -3.12 -4.88 4.92
N SER A 31 -2.49 -4.34 5.95
CA SER A 31 -1.91 -5.11 7.05
C SER A 31 -0.91 -6.17 6.54
N LEU A 32 -1.07 -7.43 6.89
CA LEU A 32 -0.15 -8.51 6.51
C LEU A 32 0.00 -8.68 4.99
N SER A 33 -1.02 -8.37 4.20
CA SER A 33 -0.90 -8.45 2.75
C SER A 33 0.08 -7.42 2.16
N THR A 34 0.42 -6.37 2.92
CA THR A 34 1.45 -5.40 2.51
C THR A 34 2.84 -6.02 2.40
N LEU A 35 3.09 -7.15 3.03
CA LEU A 35 4.36 -7.91 2.91
C LEU A 35 4.60 -8.44 1.49
N SER A 36 3.59 -8.47 0.62
CA SER A 36 3.73 -8.80 -0.80
C SER A 36 4.23 -7.62 -1.65
N TYR A 37 4.38 -6.44 -1.08
CA TYR A 37 4.78 -5.24 -1.81
C TYR A 37 6.08 -5.37 -2.62
N PRO A 38 7.15 -6.01 -2.11
CA PRO A 38 8.38 -6.18 -2.89
C PRO A 38 8.16 -6.88 -4.24
N HIS A 39 7.25 -7.84 -4.30
CA HIS A 39 6.88 -8.51 -5.55
C HIS A 39 6.18 -7.56 -6.52
N SER A 40 5.16 -6.83 -6.05
CA SER A 40 4.44 -5.84 -6.87
C SER A 40 5.36 -4.72 -7.37
N ALA A 41 6.30 -4.29 -6.55
CA ALA A 41 7.31 -3.29 -6.93
C ALA A 41 8.21 -3.79 -8.07
N LYS A 42 8.64 -5.05 -8.04
CA LYS A 42 9.42 -5.66 -9.13
C LYS A 42 8.66 -5.70 -10.45
N LEU A 43 7.34 -5.82 -10.40
CA LEU A 43 6.47 -5.79 -11.56
C LEU A 43 6.16 -4.36 -12.06
N GLY A 44 6.65 -3.33 -11.37
CA GLY A 44 6.40 -1.94 -11.71
C GLY A 44 4.95 -1.49 -11.49
N LEU A 45 4.22 -2.16 -10.61
CA LEU A 45 2.82 -1.86 -10.35
C LEU A 45 2.63 -0.69 -9.39
N ARG A 46 1.54 0.04 -9.57
CA ARG A 46 1.08 1.01 -8.59
C ARG A 46 0.45 0.30 -7.40
N VAL A 47 0.87 0.65 -6.20
CA VAL A 47 0.43 -0.02 -4.98
C VAL A 47 -0.02 0.99 -3.94
N VAL A 48 -1.14 0.71 -3.29
CA VAL A 48 -1.57 1.37 -2.07
C VAL A 48 -1.30 0.44 -0.89
N LEU A 49 -0.60 0.93 0.10
CA LEU A 49 -0.27 0.23 1.34
C LEU A 49 -1.10 0.83 2.47
N LEU A 50 -2.18 0.15 2.83
CA LEU A 50 -3.01 0.53 3.98
C LEU A 50 -2.48 -0.15 5.24
N THR A 51 -2.22 0.62 6.26
CA THR A 51 -1.67 0.13 7.53
C THR A 51 -0.53 -0.87 7.34
N PRO A 52 0.55 -0.45 6.64
CA PRO A 52 1.63 -1.38 6.28
C PRO A 52 2.36 -1.89 7.52
N VAL A 53 2.78 -3.14 7.45
CA VAL A 53 3.62 -3.76 8.48
C VAL A 53 5.06 -3.36 8.23
N LEU A 54 5.43 -2.17 8.71
CA LEU A 54 6.78 -1.62 8.58
C LEU A 54 7.73 -2.16 9.66
N ASN A 55 7.20 -2.44 10.85
CA ASN A 55 7.89 -3.16 11.88
C ASN A 55 7.54 -4.64 11.76
N PRO A 56 8.53 -5.55 11.68
CA PRO A 56 8.26 -6.97 11.47
C PRO A 56 7.41 -7.53 12.62
N PRO A 57 6.41 -8.34 12.30
CA PRO A 57 5.60 -8.97 13.34
C PRO A 57 6.44 -9.97 14.15
N PRO A 58 6.07 -10.22 15.43
CA PRO A 58 6.83 -11.10 16.31
C PRO A 58 7.05 -12.52 15.77
N PHE A 59 6.09 -13.01 14.96
CA PHE A 59 6.14 -14.36 14.39
C PHE A 59 6.96 -14.46 13.10
N ASP A 60 7.37 -13.34 12.51
CA ASP A 60 8.17 -13.32 11.29
C ASP A 60 9.10 -12.11 11.23
N LYS A 61 10.14 -12.15 12.06
CA LYS A 61 11.11 -11.05 12.19
C LYS A 61 11.99 -10.84 10.93
N HIS A 62 11.96 -11.79 9.99
CA HIS A 62 12.81 -11.76 8.81
C HIS A 62 12.11 -11.17 7.58
N LYS A 63 10.79 -11.06 7.59
CA LYS A 63 10.06 -10.44 6.49
C LYS A 63 10.19 -8.93 6.53
N SER A 64 10.51 -8.37 5.37
CA SER A 64 10.57 -6.93 5.17
C SER A 64 9.68 -6.54 4.00
N ILE A 65 8.93 -5.46 4.19
CA ILE A 65 8.16 -4.80 3.14
C ILE A 65 9.06 -3.99 2.20
N ILE A 66 10.29 -3.69 2.62
CA ILE A 66 11.20 -2.82 1.86
C ILE A 66 11.80 -3.60 0.70
N PRO A 67 11.52 -3.22 -0.56
CA PRO A 67 12.10 -3.89 -1.72
C PRO A 67 13.56 -3.49 -1.93
N ALA A 68 14.30 -4.34 -2.60
CA ALA A 68 15.64 -4.04 -3.07
C ALA A 68 15.69 -4.25 -4.60
N PRO A 69 15.97 -3.22 -5.40
CA PRO A 69 16.22 -1.82 -5.00
C PRO A 69 14.96 -1.06 -4.58
N LEU A 70 15.15 0.11 -3.95
CA LEU A 70 14.05 0.99 -3.54
C LEU A 70 13.26 1.51 -4.76
N PRO A 71 11.95 1.78 -4.63
CA PRO A 71 11.09 2.13 -5.77
C PRO A 71 11.62 3.30 -6.62
N GLY A 72 12.01 4.39 -6.01
CA GLY A 72 12.49 5.58 -6.73
C GLY A 72 13.81 5.40 -7.48
N ALA A 73 14.61 4.37 -7.14
CA ALA A 73 15.93 4.14 -7.73
C ALA A 73 15.89 3.49 -9.12
N VAL A 74 14.80 2.77 -9.45
CA VAL A 74 14.65 2.01 -10.70
C VAL A 74 13.46 2.43 -11.56
N GLY A 75 12.87 3.59 -11.26
CA GLY A 75 11.71 4.08 -12.00
C GLY A 75 10.39 3.35 -11.70
N SER A 76 10.36 2.49 -10.69
CA SER A 76 9.10 1.93 -10.19
C SER A 76 8.25 3.01 -9.56
N PRO A 77 6.91 2.97 -9.70
CA PRO A 77 6.03 3.93 -9.02
C PRO A 77 6.22 3.88 -7.51
N MET A 78 6.34 5.04 -6.88
CA MET A 78 6.31 5.11 -5.42
C MET A 78 4.91 4.74 -4.92
N PRO A 79 4.77 3.92 -3.86
CA PRO A 79 3.47 3.55 -3.33
C PRO A 79 2.79 4.70 -2.61
N LEU A 80 1.47 4.64 -2.47
CA LEU A 80 0.74 5.45 -1.49
C LEU A 80 0.69 4.70 -0.17
N ILE A 81 1.06 5.35 0.92
CA ILE A 81 0.94 4.81 2.28
C ILE A 81 -0.12 5.59 3.05
N CYS A 82 -1.06 4.86 3.65
CA CYS A 82 -2.06 5.40 4.59
C CYS A 82 -1.98 4.62 5.89
N ALA A 83 -1.71 5.30 7.01
CA ALA A 83 -1.55 4.66 8.31
C ALA A 83 -1.97 5.56 9.47
N GLY A 84 -2.42 4.96 10.56
CA GLY A 84 -2.60 5.66 11.82
C GLY A 84 -1.27 5.92 12.52
N ASP A 85 -1.10 7.07 13.12
CA ASP A 85 0.14 7.39 13.85
C ASP A 85 0.23 6.70 15.22
N ALA A 86 -0.88 6.14 15.71
CA ALA A 86 -0.92 5.31 16.91
C ALA A 86 -0.80 3.80 16.60
N ASP A 87 -0.61 3.43 15.35
CA ASP A 87 -0.43 2.04 14.92
C ASP A 87 0.98 1.54 15.32
N PRO A 88 1.10 0.48 16.13
CA PRO A 88 2.42 -0.03 16.56
C PRO A 88 3.23 -0.63 15.42
N TYR A 89 2.61 -1.01 14.30
CA TYR A 89 3.31 -1.51 13.12
C TYR A 89 3.79 -0.42 12.18
N TYR A 90 3.36 0.82 12.40
CA TYR A 90 3.79 1.96 11.61
C TYR A 90 5.18 2.45 12.05
N ASP A 91 6.00 2.82 11.08
CA ASP A 91 7.31 3.43 11.30
C ASP A 91 7.50 4.54 10.27
N ASP A 92 7.54 5.78 10.75
CA ASP A 92 7.58 6.97 9.89
C ASP A 92 8.85 7.03 9.03
N ALA A 93 10.00 6.69 9.60
CA ALA A 93 11.27 6.69 8.86
C ALA A 93 11.26 5.65 7.73
N LYS A 94 10.74 4.45 7.98
CA LYS A 94 10.62 3.41 6.96
C LYS A 94 9.59 3.78 5.90
N ALA A 95 8.49 4.42 6.27
CA ALA A 95 7.49 4.90 5.32
C ALA A 95 8.10 5.91 4.34
N HIS A 96 8.82 6.90 4.84
CA HIS A 96 9.48 7.92 4.02
C HIS A 96 10.69 7.39 3.24
N LEU A 97 11.25 6.26 3.64
CA LEU A 97 12.25 5.55 2.83
C LEU A 97 11.63 4.97 1.56
N LEU A 98 10.37 4.53 1.64
CA LEU A 98 9.65 3.91 0.51
C LEU A 98 9.04 4.92 -0.44
N THR A 99 8.55 6.05 0.05
CA THR A 99 7.74 6.96 -0.75
C THR A 99 7.63 8.35 -0.13
N ASP A 100 7.35 9.33 -0.98
CA ASP A 100 6.94 10.68 -0.56
C ASP A 100 5.42 10.79 -0.35
N HIS A 101 4.65 9.77 -0.81
CA HIS A 101 3.20 9.74 -0.71
C HIS A 101 2.74 9.09 0.59
N VAL A 102 2.97 9.75 1.72
CA VAL A 102 2.60 9.26 3.04
C VAL A 102 1.45 10.10 3.59
N ARG A 103 0.39 9.42 4.02
CA ARG A 103 -0.76 10.00 4.73
C ARG A 103 -0.87 9.35 6.10
N THR A 104 -0.68 10.14 7.16
CA THR A 104 -0.87 9.70 8.52
C THR A 104 -2.13 10.34 9.12
N TYR A 105 -2.78 9.60 10.00
CA TYR A 105 -4.05 9.97 10.62
C TYR A 105 -3.88 10.01 12.13
N ALA A 106 -4.01 11.21 12.71
CA ALA A 106 -3.70 11.47 14.10
C ALA A 106 -4.58 10.66 15.06
N GLY A 107 -3.95 9.97 16.02
CA GLY A 107 -4.61 9.14 17.03
C GLY A 107 -5.22 7.85 16.50
N ALA A 108 -5.07 7.56 15.21
CA ALA A 108 -5.65 6.36 14.61
C ALA A 108 -4.76 5.12 14.83
N ASP A 109 -5.43 4.01 15.07
CA ASP A 109 -4.84 2.69 15.29
C ASP A 109 -4.55 1.94 13.98
N HIS A 110 -4.29 0.62 14.08
CA HIS A 110 -4.02 -0.25 12.94
C HIS A 110 -5.21 -0.39 11.96
N SER A 111 -6.40 0.01 12.36
CA SER A 111 -7.58 0.04 11.48
C SER A 111 -7.84 1.41 10.85
N ILE A 112 -7.02 2.40 11.16
CA ILE A 112 -7.23 3.82 10.87
C ILE A 112 -8.51 4.31 11.54
N GLU A 113 -8.72 3.87 12.76
CA GLU A 113 -9.83 4.25 13.62
C GLU A 113 -9.32 4.91 14.89
N VAL A 114 -10.05 5.88 15.40
CA VAL A 114 -9.80 6.49 16.70
C VAL A 114 -10.76 5.83 17.70
N PRO A 115 -10.24 5.14 18.73
CA PRO A 115 -11.08 4.50 19.74
C PRO A 115 -12.06 5.49 20.35
N ASP A 116 -13.32 5.09 20.47
CA ASP A 116 -14.43 5.87 21.05
C ASP A 116 -14.80 7.16 20.29
N ASP A 117 -14.23 7.36 19.10
CA ASP A 117 -14.53 8.50 18.23
C ASP A 117 -14.88 8.02 16.81
N TRP A 118 -16.12 7.58 16.66
CA TRP A 118 -16.61 7.07 15.37
C TRP A 118 -16.73 8.15 14.30
N GLN A 119 -16.95 9.40 14.69
CA GLN A 119 -17.06 10.52 13.74
C GLN A 119 -15.73 10.82 13.07
N THR A 120 -14.67 10.93 13.85
CA THR A 120 -13.31 11.08 13.32
C THR A 120 -12.90 9.87 12.50
N SER A 121 -13.23 8.66 12.95
CA SER A 121 -12.93 7.41 12.22
C SER A 121 -13.60 7.37 10.84
N LEU A 122 -14.87 7.78 10.73
CA LEU A 122 -15.56 7.88 9.44
C LEU A 122 -14.95 8.97 8.54
N ASP A 123 -14.54 10.09 9.11
CA ASP A 123 -13.86 11.14 8.36
C ASP A 123 -12.51 10.64 7.79
N TYR A 124 -11.76 9.88 8.57
CA TYR A 124 -10.53 9.25 8.11
C TYR A 124 -10.78 8.24 6.99
N LEU A 125 -11.83 7.43 7.08
CA LEU A 125 -12.22 6.51 6.00
C LEU A 125 -12.49 7.27 4.70
N LYS A 126 -13.20 8.37 4.78
CA LYS A 126 -13.46 9.26 3.63
C LYS A 126 -12.16 9.81 3.05
N GLN A 127 -11.25 10.28 3.89
CA GLN A 127 -9.95 10.82 3.46
C GLN A 127 -9.07 9.74 2.81
N VAL A 128 -9.02 8.54 3.38
CA VAL A 128 -8.29 7.39 2.81
C VAL A 128 -8.85 7.05 1.43
N THR A 129 -10.16 6.98 1.31
CA THR A 129 -10.81 6.68 0.03
C THR A 129 -10.46 7.74 -1.02
N GLN A 130 -10.51 9.01 -0.66
CA GLN A 130 -10.14 10.10 -1.56
C GLN A 130 -8.66 10.03 -1.96
N ALA A 131 -7.78 9.74 -1.02
CA ALA A 131 -6.35 9.59 -1.30
C ALA A 131 -6.07 8.45 -2.31
N ILE A 132 -6.78 7.33 -2.20
CA ILE A 132 -6.69 6.21 -3.14
C ILE A 132 -7.18 6.64 -4.52
N VAL A 133 -8.32 7.31 -4.61
CA VAL A 133 -8.87 7.81 -5.88
C VAL A 133 -7.91 8.77 -6.56
N ASP A 134 -7.35 9.72 -5.83
CA ASP A 134 -6.39 10.69 -6.35
C ASP A 134 -5.10 10.03 -6.82
N TYR A 135 -4.62 9.05 -6.08
CA TYR A 135 -3.42 8.28 -6.44
C TYR A 135 -3.64 7.40 -7.68
N ALA A 136 -4.81 6.80 -7.81
CA ALA A 136 -5.18 5.97 -8.97
C ALA A 136 -5.29 6.79 -10.27
N GLY A 137 -5.65 8.05 -10.12
CA GLY A 137 -5.74 9.13 -11.11
C GLY A 137 -5.66 8.87 -12.44
#